data_60a23ea53e8228060dd10c3a75b91a61
#
_entry.id   60a23ea53e8228060dd10c3a75b91a61
#
_cell.length_a   1.000
_cell.length_b   1.000
_cell.length_c   1.000
_cell.angle_alpha   90.00
_cell.angle_beta   90.00
_cell.angle_gamma   90.00
#
_symmetry.space_group_name_H-M   'P 1'
#
loop_
_entity.id
_entity.type
_entity.pdbx_description
1 polymer ?
#
loop_
_entity_poly.entity_id
_entity_poly.type
_entity_poly.pdbx_seq_one_letter_code
_entity_poly.pdbx_strand_id
1 'polypeptide(L)'
;MKKKIKLPVLKLPKLKLPQLKLPKFFKFKGINSSLKSFYYTGLTSLIVVLFFFVTPKFIILKNNLFVKSIEIKNESKSNLEKVLSGKKIKEEQADELDNLQIFEDIFQYEDIPTSTVRLNASTIKQLFKDTKYNLKDVRKSKLVKPVNLELLPNEMKMIESTKERKNLFIQIILPLILEENNQIKFDRKKLFAIFNRSNNSNSEKKWLNMKFKQYGVKNKDLLTLKIRMDEIPVSLAIAQGAKETGWGTSRFALEGNALFGQWTFSGNGIKPLGADSNQSHKVMKFQVLQASVRAYFRNLNTHSSYRDFRKFRAAARDNNEKLDSLSLADYLDEYAATGVKYTEILKKIIKQNSLKDFDDVKLLPNSELIKKII
;
A
#
# COMPACT_ATOMS: atom_id res chain seq x y z
N MET A 1 32.91 32.67 -12.66
CA MET A 1 31.72 33.02 -13.50
C MET A 1 30.62 32.00 -13.23
N LYS A 2 29.57 32.40 -12.48
CA LYS A 2 28.43 31.53 -12.12
C LYS A 2 27.35 31.69 -13.20
N LYS A 3 27.10 30.67 -14.01
CA LYS A 3 25.97 30.65 -14.95
C LYS A 3 24.69 30.31 -14.19
N LYS A 4 23.75 31.27 -14.12
CA LYS A 4 22.39 31.08 -13.63
C LYS A 4 21.58 30.29 -14.68
N ILE A 5 21.13 29.11 -14.33
CA ILE A 5 20.18 28.32 -15.12
C ILE A 5 18.77 28.91 -14.90
N LYS A 6 18.20 29.46 -15.97
CA LYS A 6 16.80 29.92 -15.97
C LYS A 6 15.89 28.71 -16.21
N LEU A 7 15.03 28.42 -15.24
CA LEU A 7 13.95 27.44 -15.40
C LEU A 7 12.88 27.97 -16.38
N PRO A 8 12.29 27.15 -17.26
CA PRO A 8 11.24 27.56 -18.15
C PRO A 8 9.94 27.82 -17.37
N VAL A 9 9.38 28.99 -17.59
CA VAL A 9 8.08 29.38 -17.03
C VAL A 9 6.99 28.62 -17.81
N LEU A 10 6.29 27.72 -17.12
CA LEU A 10 5.10 27.04 -17.64
C LEU A 10 4.00 28.10 -17.87
N LYS A 11 3.71 28.45 -19.11
CA LYS A 11 2.54 29.27 -19.47
C LYS A 11 1.29 28.40 -19.42
N LEU A 12 0.49 28.57 -18.38
CA LEU A 12 -0.87 28.03 -18.34
C LEU A 12 -1.71 28.58 -19.50
N PRO A 13 -2.50 27.74 -20.19
CA PRO A 13 -3.39 28.23 -21.24
C PRO A 13 -4.44 29.15 -20.62
N LYS A 14 -4.55 30.38 -21.13
CA LYS A 14 -5.60 31.31 -20.75
C LYS A 14 -6.94 30.74 -21.23
N LEU A 15 -7.77 30.26 -20.29
CA LEU A 15 -9.18 29.97 -20.56
C LEU A 15 -9.83 31.25 -21.05
N LYS A 16 -10.15 31.30 -22.33
CA LYS A 16 -11.03 32.34 -22.89
C LYS A 16 -12.47 32.04 -22.44
N LEU A 17 -12.92 32.71 -21.41
CA LEU A 17 -14.36 32.77 -21.12
C LEU A 17 -15.08 33.33 -22.34
N PRO A 18 -16.17 32.71 -22.83
CA PRO A 18 -16.97 33.28 -23.89
C PRO A 18 -17.51 34.61 -23.41
N GLN A 19 -17.17 35.69 -24.14
CA GLN A 19 -17.79 36.99 -23.91
C GLN A 19 -19.26 36.87 -24.27
N LEU A 20 -20.15 36.84 -23.28
CA LEU A 20 -21.57 37.02 -23.45
C LEU A 20 -21.78 38.43 -24.03
N LYS A 21 -21.90 38.50 -25.36
CA LYS A 21 -22.39 39.71 -26.02
C LYS A 21 -23.86 39.84 -25.65
N LEU A 22 -24.17 40.72 -24.72
CA LEU A 22 -25.55 41.14 -24.45
C LEU A 22 -26.16 41.65 -25.75
N PRO A 23 -27.36 41.19 -26.14
CA PRO A 23 -28.01 41.68 -27.35
C PRO A 23 -28.26 43.17 -27.24
N LYS A 24 -27.95 43.93 -28.31
CA LYS A 24 -28.07 45.39 -28.41
C LYS A 24 -29.54 45.90 -28.40
N PHE A 25 -30.48 45.20 -27.77
CA PHE A 25 -31.92 45.47 -27.85
C PHE A 25 -32.47 46.39 -26.78
N PHE A 26 -31.69 47.10 -25.97
CA PHE A 26 -32.24 48.02 -24.97
C PHE A 26 -31.56 49.40 -25.00
N LYS A 27 -31.79 50.16 -26.11
CA LYS A 27 -31.66 51.61 -26.08
C LYS A 27 -33.07 52.19 -26.01
N PHE A 28 -33.61 52.34 -24.83
CA PHE A 28 -34.82 53.07 -24.61
C PHE A 28 -34.50 54.57 -24.59
N LYS A 29 -34.71 55.27 -25.71
CA LYS A 29 -34.76 56.72 -25.78
C LYS A 29 -36.19 57.17 -25.48
N GLY A 30 -36.42 57.91 -24.37
CA GLY A 30 -37.66 58.62 -24.16
C GLY A 30 -38.69 58.05 -23.18
N ILE A 31 -38.32 57.16 -22.26
CA ILE A 31 -39.24 56.62 -21.25
C ILE A 31 -39.07 57.34 -19.91
N ASN A 32 -40.19 57.79 -19.28
CA ASN A 32 -40.24 58.44 -17.97
C ASN A 32 -39.56 57.53 -16.86
N SER A 33 -38.96 58.17 -15.87
CA SER A 33 -38.18 57.48 -14.82
C SER A 33 -38.98 56.44 -14.05
N SER A 34 -40.26 56.61 -13.85
CA SER A 34 -41.15 55.64 -13.19
C SER A 34 -41.39 54.39 -14.03
N LEU A 35 -41.49 54.48 -15.34
CA LEU A 35 -41.64 53.34 -16.24
C LEU A 35 -40.35 52.50 -16.33
N LYS A 36 -39.20 53.16 -16.26
CA LYS A 36 -37.90 52.42 -16.18
C LYS A 36 -37.81 51.58 -14.92
N SER A 37 -38.22 52.12 -13.78
CA SER A 37 -38.23 51.39 -12.51
C SER A 37 -39.15 50.16 -12.59
N PHE A 38 -40.32 50.30 -13.21
CA PHE A 38 -41.27 49.21 -13.38
C PHE A 38 -40.71 48.07 -14.27
N TYR A 39 -40.01 48.43 -15.35
CA TYR A 39 -39.34 47.45 -16.22
C TYR A 39 -38.19 46.72 -15.51
N TYR A 40 -37.37 47.41 -14.72
CA TYR A 40 -36.31 46.78 -13.95
C TYR A 40 -36.89 45.87 -12.87
N THR A 41 -37.96 46.26 -12.19
CA THR A 41 -38.62 45.42 -11.19
C THR A 41 -39.25 44.18 -11.83
N GLY A 42 -39.89 44.33 -12.99
CA GLY A 42 -40.43 43.19 -13.73
C GLY A 42 -39.37 42.23 -14.24
N LEU A 43 -38.23 42.76 -14.74
CA LEU A 43 -37.12 41.95 -15.22
C LEU A 43 -36.42 41.20 -14.09
N THR A 44 -36.21 41.84 -12.94
CA THR A 44 -35.63 41.20 -11.76
C THR A 44 -36.56 40.13 -11.20
N SER A 45 -37.87 40.36 -11.14
CA SER A 45 -38.87 39.37 -10.74
C SER A 45 -38.88 38.18 -11.69
N LEU A 46 -38.78 38.40 -13.00
CA LEU A 46 -38.71 37.32 -13.99
C LEU A 46 -37.44 36.48 -13.83
N ILE A 47 -36.30 37.12 -13.57
CA ILE A 47 -35.03 36.42 -13.32
C ILE A 47 -35.12 35.59 -12.04
N VAL A 48 -35.72 36.10 -10.97
CA VAL A 48 -35.92 35.39 -9.72
C VAL A 48 -36.86 34.20 -9.93
N VAL A 49 -37.95 34.34 -10.63
CA VAL A 49 -38.88 33.25 -10.96
C VAL A 49 -38.19 32.19 -11.81
N LEU A 50 -37.45 32.58 -12.85
CA LEU A 50 -36.65 31.66 -13.65
C LEU A 50 -35.62 30.92 -12.81
N PHE A 51 -34.97 31.58 -11.86
CA PHE A 51 -34.03 30.96 -10.94
C PHE A 51 -34.73 29.90 -10.07
N PHE A 52 -35.90 30.18 -9.52
CA PHE A 52 -36.66 29.22 -8.73
C PHE A 52 -37.22 28.03 -9.53
N PHE A 53 -37.54 28.21 -10.81
CA PHE A 53 -38.04 27.12 -11.66
C PHE A 53 -36.93 26.32 -12.38
N VAL A 54 -35.80 26.95 -12.72
CA VAL A 54 -34.72 26.31 -13.49
C VAL A 54 -33.71 25.61 -12.56
N THR A 55 -33.37 26.22 -11.41
CA THR A 55 -32.40 25.62 -10.49
C THR A 55 -32.85 24.28 -9.88
N PRO A 56 -34.12 24.07 -9.46
CA PRO A 56 -34.55 22.77 -9.00
C PRO A 56 -34.44 21.68 -10.08
N LYS A 57 -34.80 22.02 -11.32
CA LYS A 57 -34.66 21.07 -12.45
C LYS A 57 -33.21 20.75 -12.76
N PHE A 58 -32.31 21.74 -12.63
CA PHE A 58 -30.89 21.55 -12.82
C PHE A 58 -30.25 20.70 -11.70
N ILE A 59 -30.72 20.91 -10.46
CA ILE A 59 -30.30 20.09 -9.31
C ILE A 59 -30.82 18.67 -9.47
N ILE A 60 -32.06 18.46 -9.88
CA ILE A 60 -32.63 17.13 -10.14
C ILE A 60 -31.89 16.46 -11.29
N LEU A 61 -31.56 17.15 -12.36
CA LEU A 61 -30.78 16.61 -13.49
C LEU A 61 -29.37 16.20 -13.03
N LYS A 62 -28.72 17.07 -12.25
CA LYS A 62 -27.40 16.77 -11.67
C LYS A 62 -27.45 15.61 -10.71
N ASN A 63 -28.48 15.53 -9.85
CA ASN A 63 -28.68 14.42 -8.94
C ASN A 63 -28.99 13.12 -9.69
N ASN A 64 -29.81 13.16 -10.74
CA ASN A 64 -30.08 11.97 -11.56
C ASN A 64 -28.83 11.48 -12.32
N LEU A 65 -27.98 12.39 -12.81
CA LEU A 65 -26.69 12.01 -13.39
C LEU A 65 -25.73 11.44 -12.35
N PHE A 66 -25.76 12.00 -11.13
CA PHE A 66 -24.96 11.49 -10.00
C PHE A 66 -25.48 10.15 -9.50
N VAL A 67 -26.79 9.98 -9.36
CA VAL A 67 -27.43 8.70 -9.01
C VAL A 67 -27.16 7.64 -10.09
N LYS A 68 -27.27 8.01 -11.38
CA LYS A 68 -26.94 7.09 -12.48
C LYS A 68 -25.47 6.70 -12.50
N SER A 69 -24.56 7.61 -12.12
CA SER A 69 -23.13 7.28 -11.95
C SER A 69 -22.86 6.40 -10.72
N ILE A 70 -23.66 6.53 -9.66
CA ILE A 70 -23.63 5.66 -8.48
C ILE A 70 -24.24 4.30 -8.81
N GLU A 71 -25.33 4.25 -9.60
CA GLU A 71 -25.94 2.98 -10.04
C GLU A 71 -24.98 2.20 -10.95
N ILE A 72 -24.29 2.85 -11.90
CA ILE A 72 -23.26 2.21 -12.74
C ILE A 72 -22.08 1.73 -11.87
N LYS A 73 -21.70 2.51 -10.85
CA LYS A 73 -20.67 2.11 -9.88
C LYS A 73 -21.13 0.97 -8.97
N ASN A 74 -22.41 0.98 -8.58
CA ASN A 74 -23.00 -0.08 -7.78
C ASN A 74 -23.29 -1.35 -8.61
N GLU A 75 -23.61 -1.21 -9.87
CA GLU A 75 -23.76 -2.35 -10.80
C GLU A 75 -22.42 -3.01 -11.09
N SER A 76 -21.34 -2.24 -11.27
CA SER A 76 -19.99 -2.78 -11.34
C SER A 76 -19.53 -3.40 -10.02
N LYS A 77 -19.95 -2.83 -8.86
CA LYS A 77 -19.71 -3.36 -7.53
C LYS A 77 -20.52 -4.62 -7.26
N SER A 78 -21.82 -4.64 -7.65
CA SER A 78 -22.71 -5.80 -7.61
C SER A 78 -22.24 -6.91 -8.57
N ASN A 79 -21.73 -6.57 -9.75
CA ASN A 79 -21.12 -7.52 -10.66
C ASN A 79 -19.78 -8.05 -10.14
N LEU A 80 -18.97 -7.19 -9.47
CA LEU A 80 -17.77 -7.63 -8.77
C LEU A 80 -18.10 -8.54 -7.58
N GLU A 81 -19.15 -8.22 -6.80
CA GLU A 81 -19.65 -9.06 -5.72
C GLU A 81 -20.31 -10.34 -6.23
N LYS A 82 -21.05 -10.30 -7.35
CA LYS A 82 -21.59 -11.50 -8.02
C LYS A 82 -20.50 -12.37 -8.63
N VAL A 83 -19.44 -11.78 -9.20
CA VAL A 83 -18.27 -12.52 -9.67
C VAL A 83 -17.46 -13.08 -8.50
N LEU A 84 -17.39 -12.35 -7.37
CA LEU A 84 -16.72 -12.82 -6.15
C LEU A 84 -17.59 -13.79 -5.32
N SER A 85 -18.93 -13.67 -5.35
CA SER A 85 -19.87 -14.53 -4.61
C SER A 85 -20.51 -15.65 -5.46
N GLY A 86 -20.66 -15.47 -6.77
CA GLY A 86 -21.31 -16.42 -7.66
C GLY A 86 -20.43 -17.58 -8.16
N LYS A 87 -19.12 -17.47 -8.02
CA LYS A 87 -18.23 -18.62 -7.91
C LYS A 87 -17.96 -18.81 -6.41
N LYS A 88 -18.63 -19.75 -5.75
CA LYS A 88 -17.93 -20.59 -4.80
C LYS A 88 -16.69 -21.07 -5.56
N ILE A 89 -15.61 -20.28 -5.48
CA ILE A 89 -14.28 -20.83 -5.62
C ILE A 89 -14.30 -21.88 -4.52
N LYS A 90 -14.49 -23.16 -4.88
CA LYS A 90 -13.91 -24.21 -4.08
C LYS A 90 -12.47 -23.78 -3.96
N GLU A 91 -12.16 -23.07 -2.89
CA GLU A 91 -10.83 -23.09 -2.33
C GLU A 91 -10.70 -24.57 -1.95
N GLU A 92 -10.29 -25.38 -2.90
CA GLU A 92 -9.58 -26.58 -2.59
C GLU A 92 -8.58 -26.12 -1.53
N GLN A 93 -8.61 -26.79 -0.39
CA GLN A 93 -7.57 -26.69 0.61
C GLN A 93 -6.28 -26.67 -0.20
N ALA A 94 -5.59 -25.50 -0.16
CA ALA A 94 -4.36 -25.35 -0.90
C ALA A 94 -3.46 -26.44 -0.36
N ASP A 95 -3.20 -27.48 -1.15
CA ASP A 95 -2.29 -28.53 -0.78
C ASP A 95 -1.01 -27.86 -0.28
N GLU A 96 -0.43 -28.36 0.81
CA GLU A 96 0.80 -27.82 1.42
C GLU A 96 1.93 -27.65 0.40
N LEU A 97 1.96 -28.51 -0.63
CA LEU A 97 2.86 -28.40 -1.79
C LEU A 97 2.64 -27.11 -2.61
N ASP A 98 1.41 -26.61 -2.72
CA ASP A 98 1.13 -25.36 -3.44
C ASP A 98 1.65 -24.12 -2.69
N ASN A 99 1.63 -24.15 -1.36
CA ASN A 99 2.21 -23.08 -0.56
C ASN A 99 3.73 -22.97 -0.76
N LEU A 100 4.44 -24.08 -0.93
CA LEU A 100 5.88 -24.06 -1.23
C LEU A 100 6.18 -23.40 -2.57
N GLN A 101 5.37 -23.64 -3.59
CA GLN A 101 5.58 -23.03 -4.90
C GLN A 101 5.38 -21.51 -4.88
N ILE A 102 4.49 -21.01 -4.01
CA ILE A 102 4.24 -19.56 -3.84
C ILE A 102 5.47 -18.86 -3.23
N PHE A 103 6.28 -19.57 -2.43
CA PHE A 103 7.47 -19.04 -1.78
C PHE A 103 8.79 -19.47 -2.45
N GLU A 104 8.74 -20.26 -3.53
CA GLU A 104 9.95 -20.81 -4.19
C GLU A 104 10.93 -19.70 -4.60
N ASP A 105 10.43 -18.61 -5.21
CA ASP A 105 11.24 -17.47 -5.61
C ASP A 105 11.89 -16.71 -4.44
N ILE A 106 11.37 -16.88 -3.22
CA ILE A 106 11.92 -16.27 -2.00
C ILE A 106 13.09 -17.08 -1.47
N PHE A 107 13.05 -18.41 -1.64
CA PHE A 107 14.12 -19.31 -1.19
C PHE A 107 15.21 -19.50 -2.23
N GLN A 108 14.90 -19.31 -3.52
CA GLN A 108 15.83 -19.40 -4.65
C GLN A 108 16.41 -18.03 -5.04
N TYR A 109 16.46 -17.08 -4.12
CA TYR A 109 16.87 -15.70 -4.39
C TYR A 109 18.32 -15.68 -4.91
N GLU A 110 18.50 -15.40 -6.21
CA GLU A 110 19.81 -15.39 -6.89
C GLU A 110 20.74 -14.29 -6.36
N ASP A 111 20.19 -13.22 -5.77
CA ASP A 111 20.91 -12.08 -5.20
C ASP A 111 21.29 -12.27 -3.72
N ILE A 112 21.19 -13.48 -3.16
CA ILE A 112 21.63 -13.71 -1.79
C ILE A 112 23.15 -13.67 -1.76
N PRO A 113 23.75 -12.75 -0.96
CA PRO A 113 25.18 -12.74 -0.78
C PRO A 113 25.68 -14.10 -0.31
N THR A 114 26.72 -14.61 -0.97
CA THR A 114 27.34 -15.89 -0.58
C THR A 114 27.92 -15.88 0.85
N SER A 115 28.13 -14.68 1.40
CA SER A 115 28.52 -14.46 2.79
C SER A 115 27.78 -13.26 3.37
N THR A 116 26.87 -13.49 4.30
CA THR A 116 26.21 -12.43 5.09
C THR A 116 27.05 -12.13 6.33
N VAL A 117 27.35 -10.84 6.54
CA VAL A 117 28.08 -10.39 7.74
C VAL A 117 27.08 -9.79 8.72
N ARG A 118 27.04 -10.36 9.92
CA ARG A 118 26.24 -9.80 11.02
C ARG A 118 27.00 -8.65 11.69
N LEU A 119 26.51 -7.45 11.52
CA LEU A 119 27.03 -6.29 12.22
C LEU A 119 26.51 -6.26 13.67
N ASN A 120 27.34 -5.81 14.60
CA ASN A 120 26.90 -5.58 15.98
C ASN A 120 26.07 -4.28 16.10
N ALA A 121 25.32 -4.14 17.21
CA ALA A 121 24.43 -3.03 17.42
C ALA A 121 25.15 -1.66 17.46
N SER A 122 26.38 -1.60 17.96
CA SER A 122 27.17 -0.35 18.02
C SER A 122 27.58 0.10 16.62
N THR A 123 28.03 -0.81 15.77
CA THR A 123 28.38 -0.53 14.37
C THR A 123 27.15 -0.04 13.58
N ILE A 124 26.01 -0.67 13.76
CA ILE A 124 24.76 -0.25 13.09
C ILE A 124 24.33 1.15 13.55
N LYS A 125 24.41 1.45 14.86
CA LYS A 125 24.11 2.78 15.38
C LYS A 125 25.07 3.83 14.83
N GLN A 126 26.35 3.51 14.71
CA GLN A 126 27.35 4.41 14.12
C GLN A 126 27.04 4.64 12.63
N LEU A 127 26.74 3.59 11.86
CA LEU A 127 26.31 3.69 10.46
C LEU A 127 25.09 4.61 10.31
N PHE A 128 24.07 4.48 11.15
CA PHE A 128 22.91 5.35 11.12
C PHE A 128 23.23 6.80 11.47
N LYS A 129 24.16 7.02 12.41
CA LYS A 129 24.65 8.36 12.75
C LYS A 129 25.41 9.00 11.58
N ASP A 130 26.37 8.28 10.98
CA ASP A 130 27.19 8.76 9.87
C ASP A 130 26.35 9.06 8.62
N THR A 131 25.37 8.23 8.36
CA THR A 131 24.41 8.43 7.28
C THR A 131 23.31 9.42 7.63
N LYS A 132 23.28 10.00 8.85
CA LYS A 132 22.22 10.88 9.35
C LYS A 132 20.83 10.26 9.20
N TYR A 133 20.71 8.95 9.42
CA TYR A 133 19.46 8.21 9.36
C TYR A 133 18.87 8.08 10.76
N ASN A 134 17.88 8.90 11.10
CA ASN A 134 17.18 8.83 12.36
C ASN A 134 15.67 9.01 12.18
N LEU A 135 14.87 8.40 13.05
CA LEU A 135 13.41 8.34 12.89
C LEU A 135 12.73 9.71 13.08
N LYS A 136 13.33 10.65 13.82
CA LYS A 136 12.78 11.99 14.00
C LYS A 136 12.81 12.76 12.68
N ASP A 137 13.92 12.68 11.95
CA ASP A 137 14.07 13.33 10.64
C ASP A 137 13.20 12.63 9.60
N VAL A 138 13.09 11.29 9.63
CA VAL A 138 12.18 10.52 8.76
C VAL A 138 10.73 10.95 8.95
N ARG A 139 10.27 11.10 10.21
CA ARG A 139 8.90 11.58 10.48
C ARG A 139 8.64 12.97 9.91
N LYS A 140 9.64 13.84 9.95
CA LYS A 140 9.55 15.23 9.48
C LYS A 140 9.67 15.33 7.96
N SER A 141 10.69 14.70 7.38
CA SER A 141 11.01 14.80 5.95
C SER A 141 10.18 13.85 5.07
N LYS A 142 9.62 12.81 5.67
CA LYS A 142 8.96 11.68 4.96
C LYS A 142 9.89 10.92 4.00
N LEU A 143 11.20 10.99 4.22
CA LEU A 143 12.22 10.36 3.39
C LEU A 143 13.05 9.38 4.21
N VAL A 144 13.26 8.19 3.69
CA VAL A 144 14.06 7.11 4.28
C VAL A 144 15.27 6.83 3.41
N LYS A 145 16.45 6.72 4.04
CA LYS A 145 17.67 6.32 3.33
C LYS A 145 17.65 4.80 3.07
N PRO A 146 18.14 4.37 1.90
CA PRO A 146 18.19 2.94 1.54
C PRO A 146 19.36 2.24 2.27
N VAL A 147 19.25 2.12 3.59
CA VAL A 147 20.22 1.37 4.40
C VAL A 147 19.64 -0.01 4.66
N ASN A 148 20.00 -0.98 3.84
CA ASN A 148 19.51 -2.35 3.97
C ASN A 148 20.49 -3.18 4.77
N LEU A 149 20.01 -3.72 5.89
CA LEU A 149 20.74 -4.66 6.72
C LEU A 149 20.22 -6.07 6.46
N GLU A 150 21.13 -7.01 6.31
CA GLU A 150 20.79 -8.40 6.01
C GLU A 150 20.34 -9.17 7.25
N LEU A 151 20.90 -8.82 8.43
CA LEU A 151 20.69 -9.54 9.67
C LEU A 151 20.44 -8.56 10.84
N LEU A 152 19.64 -9.00 11.83
CA LEU A 152 19.54 -8.29 13.11
C LEU A 152 20.82 -8.47 13.94
N PRO A 153 21.26 -7.44 14.68
CA PRO A 153 22.36 -7.63 15.63
C PRO A 153 21.94 -8.54 16.78
N ASN A 154 22.85 -9.42 17.21
CA ASN A 154 22.58 -10.35 18.32
C ASN A 154 22.31 -9.61 19.64
N GLU A 155 22.91 -8.44 19.79
CA GLU A 155 22.80 -7.57 20.96
C GLU A 155 21.43 -6.92 21.15
N MET A 156 20.47 -7.15 20.25
CA MET A 156 19.09 -6.64 20.43
C MET A 156 18.51 -6.99 21.81
N LYS A 157 18.86 -8.16 22.35
CA LYS A 157 18.43 -8.61 23.69
C LYS A 157 19.09 -7.80 24.81
N MET A 158 20.31 -7.30 24.61
CA MET A 158 21.13 -6.63 25.61
C MET A 158 20.85 -5.14 25.70
N ILE A 159 20.07 -4.58 24.75
CA ILE A 159 19.70 -3.16 24.80
C ILE A 159 18.66 -2.94 25.90
N GLU A 160 19.08 -2.41 27.03
CA GLU A 160 18.23 -2.16 28.20
C GLU A 160 17.13 -1.17 27.91
N SER A 161 17.47 -0.05 27.26
CA SER A 161 16.49 0.98 26.90
C SER A 161 15.48 0.46 25.88
N THR A 162 14.24 0.23 26.34
CA THR A 162 13.14 -0.18 25.46
C THR A 162 12.92 0.80 24.31
N LYS A 163 13.07 2.11 24.55
CA LYS A 163 12.93 3.15 23.52
C LYS A 163 14.02 3.00 22.45
N GLU A 164 15.25 2.80 22.87
CA GLU A 164 16.39 2.63 21.98
C GLU A 164 16.25 1.37 21.14
N ARG A 165 15.92 0.25 21.77
CA ARG A 165 15.67 -1.04 21.08
C ARG A 165 14.54 -0.93 20.02
N LYS A 166 13.42 -0.28 20.37
CA LYS A 166 12.31 -0.05 19.42
C LYS A 166 12.76 0.82 18.25
N ASN A 167 13.49 1.90 18.51
CA ASN A 167 13.99 2.77 17.46
C ASN A 167 14.95 2.04 16.52
N LEU A 168 15.89 1.27 17.07
CA LEU A 168 16.84 0.49 16.29
C LEU A 168 16.09 -0.55 15.42
N PHE A 169 15.12 -1.27 16.00
CA PHE A 169 14.30 -2.22 15.26
C PHE A 169 13.55 -1.54 14.10
N ILE A 170 12.88 -0.41 14.35
CA ILE A 170 12.18 0.32 13.29
C ILE A 170 13.15 0.80 12.21
N GLN A 171 14.31 1.36 12.59
CA GLN A 171 15.32 1.81 11.62
C GLN A 171 15.80 0.68 10.71
N ILE A 172 15.93 -0.55 11.24
CA ILE A 172 16.39 -1.71 10.47
C ILE A 172 15.30 -2.17 9.49
N ILE A 173 14.05 -2.33 9.95
CA ILE A 173 13.01 -2.96 9.13
C ILE A 173 12.28 -2.01 8.20
N LEU A 174 12.26 -0.70 8.50
CA LEU A 174 11.53 0.29 7.71
C LEU A 174 11.99 0.36 6.25
N PRO A 175 13.30 0.44 5.92
CA PRO A 175 13.75 0.41 4.53
C PRO A 175 13.34 -0.86 3.79
N LEU A 176 13.39 -2.02 4.45
CA LEU A 176 13.04 -3.32 3.87
C LEU A 176 11.54 -3.40 3.49
N ILE A 177 10.67 -2.89 4.37
CA ILE A 177 9.22 -2.82 4.15
C ILE A 177 8.91 -1.87 2.96
N LEU A 178 9.59 -0.72 2.92
CA LEU A 178 9.42 0.25 1.84
C LEU A 178 9.89 -0.29 0.49
N GLU A 179 10.99 -1.03 0.47
CA GLU A 179 11.50 -1.66 -0.73
C GLU A 179 10.50 -2.66 -1.31
N GLU A 180 9.93 -3.53 -0.47
CA GLU A 180 8.91 -4.49 -0.92
C GLU A 180 7.64 -3.78 -1.42
N ASN A 181 7.16 -2.75 -0.70
CA ASN A 181 6.04 -1.94 -1.15
C ASN A 181 6.33 -1.23 -2.49
N ASN A 182 7.54 -0.71 -2.68
CA ASN A 182 7.95 -0.06 -3.94
C ASN A 182 7.97 -1.07 -5.10
N GLN A 183 8.47 -2.29 -4.86
CA GLN A 183 8.43 -3.36 -5.86
C GLN A 183 7.00 -3.72 -6.25
N ILE A 184 6.11 -3.86 -5.26
CA ILE A 184 4.69 -4.13 -5.51
C ILE A 184 4.03 -2.96 -6.27
N LYS A 185 4.32 -1.70 -5.92
CA LYS A 185 3.84 -0.53 -6.67
C LYS A 185 4.27 -0.54 -8.13
N PHE A 186 5.54 -0.86 -8.37
CA PHE A 186 6.10 -0.99 -9.72
C PHE A 186 5.36 -2.08 -10.50
N ASP A 187 5.22 -3.25 -9.89
CA ASP A 187 4.52 -4.39 -10.49
C ASP A 187 3.03 -4.07 -10.78
N ARG A 188 2.35 -3.37 -9.85
CA ARG A 188 0.96 -2.91 -10.10
C ARG A 188 0.86 -1.94 -11.26
N LYS A 189 1.76 -0.97 -11.38
CA LYS A 189 1.80 -0.06 -12.53
C LYS A 189 1.94 -0.83 -13.84
N LYS A 190 2.83 -1.82 -13.88
CA LYS A 190 3.02 -2.70 -15.03
C LYS A 190 1.77 -3.53 -15.31
N LEU A 191 1.13 -4.11 -14.27
CA LEU A 191 -0.11 -4.85 -14.40
C LEU A 191 -1.21 -4.00 -15.03
N PHE A 192 -1.43 -2.77 -14.54
CA PHE A 192 -2.43 -1.87 -15.11
C PHE A 192 -2.11 -1.43 -16.55
N ALA A 193 -0.83 -1.21 -16.87
CA ALA A 193 -0.42 -0.91 -18.23
C ALA A 193 -0.72 -2.07 -19.20
N ILE A 194 -0.51 -3.31 -18.77
CA ILE A 194 -0.85 -4.52 -19.52
C ILE A 194 -2.37 -4.68 -19.66
N PHE A 195 -3.10 -4.43 -18.57
CA PHE A 195 -4.57 -4.57 -18.54
C PHE A 195 -5.28 -3.62 -19.51
N ASN A 196 -4.74 -2.41 -19.68
CA ASN A 196 -5.33 -1.37 -20.53
C ASN A 196 -4.95 -1.50 -22.02
N ARG A 197 -4.22 -2.56 -22.40
CA ARG A 197 -3.84 -2.81 -23.80
C ARG A 197 -4.63 -3.97 -24.39
N SER A 198 -5.01 -3.85 -25.65
CA SER A 198 -5.65 -4.93 -26.42
C SER A 198 -4.67 -6.04 -26.81
N ASN A 199 -3.41 -5.71 -27.05
CA ASN A 199 -2.37 -6.66 -27.44
C ASN A 199 -1.16 -6.55 -26.51
N ASN A 200 -0.76 -7.67 -25.92
CA ASN A 200 0.39 -7.78 -25.04
C ASN A 200 1.52 -8.58 -25.69
N SER A 201 2.75 -8.11 -25.50
CA SER A 201 3.95 -8.78 -26.01
C SER A 201 4.19 -10.14 -25.33
N ASN A 202 5.02 -10.98 -25.94
CA ASN A 202 5.37 -12.27 -25.34
C ASN A 202 6.11 -12.13 -24.01
N SER A 203 6.90 -11.08 -23.84
CA SER A 203 7.56 -10.77 -22.55
C SER A 203 6.57 -10.39 -21.46
N GLU A 204 5.52 -9.61 -21.78
CA GLU A 204 4.45 -9.26 -20.86
C GLU A 204 3.62 -10.49 -20.47
N LYS A 205 3.31 -11.38 -21.43
CA LYS A 205 2.63 -12.65 -21.13
C LYS A 205 3.46 -13.56 -20.22
N LYS A 206 4.78 -13.66 -20.44
CA LYS A 206 5.70 -14.40 -19.56
C LYS A 206 5.70 -13.79 -18.15
N TRP A 207 5.80 -12.47 -18.05
CA TRP A 207 5.77 -11.76 -16.77
C TRP A 207 4.45 -11.99 -16.03
N LEU A 208 3.30 -11.90 -16.70
CA LEU A 208 1.99 -12.21 -16.10
C LEU A 208 1.93 -13.66 -15.58
N ASN A 209 2.40 -14.65 -16.36
CA ASN A 209 2.41 -16.04 -15.92
C ASN A 209 3.28 -16.23 -14.65
N MET A 210 4.43 -15.57 -14.57
CA MET A 210 5.25 -15.55 -13.36
C MET A 210 4.48 -14.92 -12.19
N LYS A 211 3.80 -13.78 -12.39
CA LYS A 211 3.02 -13.13 -11.32
C LYS A 211 1.81 -13.95 -10.89
N PHE A 212 1.12 -14.62 -11.81
CA PHE A 212 0.07 -15.56 -11.44
C PHE A 212 0.58 -16.69 -10.54
N LYS A 213 1.74 -17.28 -10.86
CA LYS A 213 2.41 -18.27 -10.00
C LYS A 213 2.75 -17.68 -8.63
N GLN A 214 3.47 -16.53 -8.59
CA GLN A 214 3.88 -15.87 -7.36
C GLN A 214 2.73 -15.50 -6.43
N TYR A 215 1.58 -15.11 -6.98
CA TYR A 215 0.39 -14.73 -6.20
C TYR A 215 -0.65 -15.85 -6.10
N GLY A 216 -0.31 -17.09 -6.47
CA GLY A 216 -1.19 -18.25 -6.33
C GLY A 216 -2.51 -18.16 -7.13
N VAL A 217 -2.50 -17.49 -8.30
CA VAL A 217 -3.69 -17.30 -9.13
C VAL A 217 -3.75 -18.39 -10.21
N LYS A 218 -4.25 -19.58 -9.84
CA LYS A 218 -4.27 -20.77 -10.70
C LYS A 218 -5.08 -20.58 -12.00
N ASN A 219 -6.22 -19.90 -11.94
CA ASN A 219 -7.11 -19.64 -13.07
C ASN A 219 -6.65 -18.47 -13.96
N LYS A 220 -5.50 -17.87 -13.69
CA LYS A 220 -4.95 -16.70 -14.41
C LYS A 220 -5.91 -15.51 -14.48
N ASP A 221 -6.76 -15.34 -13.45
CA ASP A 221 -7.70 -14.24 -13.37
C ASP A 221 -6.97 -12.94 -12.96
N LEU A 222 -7.04 -11.95 -13.86
CA LEU A 222 -6.38 -10.64 -13.66
C LEU A 222 -7.00 -9.85 -12.52
N LEU A 223 -8.30 -9.99 -12.23
CA LEU A 223 -8.95 -9.30 -11.12
C LEU A 223 -8.45 -9.84 -9.78
N THR A 224 -8.36 -11.16 -9.66
CA THR A 224 -7.76 -11.80 -8.48
C THR A 224 -6.29 -11.36 -8.31
N LEU A 225 -5.52 -11.30 -9.39
CA LEU A 225 -4.15 -10.81 -9.33
C LEU A 225 -4.08 -9.35 -8.89
N LYS A 226 -4.95 -8.47 -9.42
CA LYS A 226 -5.08 -7.06 -9.00
C LYS A 226 -5.34 -6.93 -7.49
N ILE A 227 -6.23 -7.77 -6.93
CA ILE A 227 -6.59 -7.76 -5.50
C ILE A 227 -5.45 -8.29 -4.63
N ARG A 228 -4.75 -9.35 -5.08
CA ARG A 228 -3.66 -9.98 -4.35
C ARG A 228 -2.36 -9.15 -4.39
N MET A 229 -2.01 -8.61 -5.53
CA MET A 229 -0.79 -7.82 -5.73
C MET A 229 -1.00 -6.39 -5.24
N ASP A 230 -0.96 -6.13 -3.93
CA ASP A 230 -1.11 -4.80 -3.36
C ASP A 230 -0.24 -4.60 -2.11
N GLU A 231 0.00 -3.35 -1.77
CA GLU A 231 0.84 -2.91 -0.66
C GLU A 231 0.25 -3.27 0.70
N ILE A 232 1.14 -3.35 1.69
CA ILE A 232 0.77 -3.43 3.11
C ILE A 232 1.14 -2.10 3.77
N PRO A 233 0.26 -1.46 4.56
CA PRO A 233 0.62 -0.26 5.31
C PRO A 233 1.88 -0.47 6.13
N VAL A 234 2.79 0.48 6.07
CA VAL A 234 4.10 0.39 6.73
C VAL A 234 3.95 0.23 8.24
N SER A 235 3.06 1.02 8.85
CA SER A 235 2.78 0.96 10.28
C SER A 235 2.25 -0.40 10.73
N LEU A 236 1.44 -1.07 9.89
CA LEU A 236 0.91 -2.40 10.16
C LEU A 236 2.03 -3.45 10.13
N ALA A 237 2.86 -3.43 9.09
CA ALA A 237 3.99 -4.35 8.95
C ALA A 237 5.00 -4.18 10.10
N ILE A 238 5.33 -2.94 10.49
CA ILE A 238 6.18 -2.69 11.66
C ILE A 238 5.55 -3.26 12.94
N ALA A 239 4.24 -3.04 13.16
CA ALA A 239 3.54 -3.50 14.35
C ALA A 239 3.52 -5.03 14.45
N GLN A 240 3.28 -5.74 13.35
CA GLN A 240 3.32 -7.19 13.31
C GLN A 240 4.74 -7.71 13.58
N GLY A 241 5.75 -7.22 12.88
CA GLY A 241 7.14 -7.58 13.13
C GLY A 241 7.57 -7.33 14.58
N ALA A 242 7.16 -6.21 15.16
CA ALA A 242 7.42 -5.89 16.57
C ALA A 242 6.73 -6.86 17.54
N LYS A 243 5.47 -7.23 17.25
CA LYS A 243 4.70 -8.17 18.08
C LYS A 243 5.28 -9.58 18.01
N GLU A 244 5.57 -10.07 16.82
CA GLU A 244 6.07 -11.44 16.60
C GLU A 244 7.49 -11.66 17.16
N THR A 245 8.32 -10.61 17.14
CA THR A 245 9.73 -10.73 17.53
C THR A 245 10.06 -10.13 18.90
N GLY A 246 9.10 -9.51 19.59
CA GLY A 246 9.40 -8.73 20.79
C GLY A 246 10.39 -7.58 20.49
N TRP A 247 10.18 -6.88 19.36
CA TRP A 247 11.08 -5.83 18.88
C TRP A 247 12.49 -6.35 18.53
N GLY A 248 12.54 -7.49 17.86
CA GLY A 248 13.80 -8.10 17.38
C GLY A 248 14.57 -8.91 18.41
N THR A 249 13.97 -9.25 19.56
CA THR A 249 14.66 -9.99 20.62
C THR A 249 14.41 -11.49 20.61
N SER A 250 13.43 -11.96 19.84
CA SER A 250 13.10 -13.38 19.80
C SER A 250 14.21 -14.23 19.17
N ARG A 251 14.36 -15.49 19.63
CA ARG A 251 15.30 -16.44 19.07
C ARG A 251 15.10 -16.63 17.57
N PHE A 252 13.85 -16.74 17.13
CA PHE A 252 13.53 -16.93 15.71
C PHE A 252 13.97 -15.75 14.84
N ALA A 253 13.86 -14.51 15.35
CA ALA A 253 14.34 -13.33 14.64
C ALA A 253 15.87 -13.30 14.56
N LEU A 254 16.57 -13.66 15.62
CA LEU A 254 18.04 -13.58 15.70
C LEU A 254 18.74 -14.72 14.97
N GLU A 255 18.24 -15.96 15.10
CA GLU A 255 18.86 -17.16 14.53
C GLU A 255 18.32 -17.50 13.13
N GLY A 256 17.08 -17.09 12.84
CA GLY A 256 16.38 -17.46 11.62
C GLY A 256 15.94 -16.30 10.75
N ASN A 257 16.22 -15.05 11.10
CA ASN A 257 15.73 -13.86 10.42
C ASN A 257 14.20 -13.85 10.24
N ALA A 258 13.47 -14.62 11.08
CA ALA A 258 12.03 -14.78 11.02
C ALA A 258 11.33 -13.61 11.72
N LEU A 259 11.07 -12.54 10.99
CA LEU A 259 10.48 -11.32 11.54
C LEU A 259 8.96 -11.42 11.81
N PHE A 260 8.27 -12.36 11.16
CA PHE A 260 6.82 -12.43 11.17
C PHE A 260 6.25 -13.79 11.59
N GLY A 261 7.09 -14.69 12.14
CA GLY A 261 6.64 -15.94 12.75
C GLY A 261 5.97 -16.94 11.79
N GLN A 262 6.26 -16.90 10.50
CA GLN A 262 5.65 -17.79 9.52
C GLN A 262 6.09 -19.24 9.72
N TRP A 263 5.13 -20.15 9.56
CA TRP A 263 5.33 -21.59 9.72
C TRP A 263 5.69 -22.27 8.41
N THR A 264 6.44 -23.38 8.50
CA THR A 264 6.68 -24.32 7.41
C THR A 264 6.59 -25.74 7.93
N PHE A 265 6.07 -26.64 7.12
CA PHE A 265 6.02 -28.08 7.40
C PHE A 265 7.18 -28.81 6.72
N SER A 266 7.83 -28.17 5.75
CA SER A 266 8.94 -28.72 5.00
C SER A 266 10.07 -27.70 4.87
N GLY A 267 11.31 -28.18 4.67
CA GLY A 267 12.47 -27.33 4.44
C GLY A 267 13.15 -26.80 5.70
N ASN A 268 13.92 -25.71 5.52
CA ASN A 268 14.73 -25.09 6.56
C ASN A 268 13.87 -24.29 7.54
N GLY A 269 13.76 -24.77 8.77
CA GLY A 269 13.03 -24.09 9.83
C GLY A 269 13.61 -24.35 11.21
N ILE A 270 13.24 -23.50 12.15
CA ILE A 270 13.65 -23.60 13.56
C ILE A 270 12.48 -24.17 14.37
N LYS A 271 12.70 -25.30 15.08
CA LYS A 271 11.67 -25.82 15.97
C LYS A 271 11.50 -24.92 17.20
N PRO A 272 10.23 -24.71 17.68
CA PRO A 272 9.99 -24.08 18.97
C PRO A 272 10.65 -24.86 20.11
N LEU A 273 11.08 -24.16 21.15
CA LEU A 273 11.55 -24.78 22.35
C LEU A 273 10.38 -25.51 23.04
N GLY A 274 10.57 -26.78 23.39
CA GLY A 274 9.53 -27.60 24.01
C GLY A 274 8.49 -28.17 23.03
N ALA A 275 8.68 -28.04 21.73
CA ALA A 275 7.84 -28.72 20.76
C ALA A 275 8.07 -30.25 20.83
N ASP A 276 6.97 -31.02 20.88
CA ASP A 276 7.03 -32.47 20.82
C ASP A 276 7.80 -32.96 19.59
N SER A 277 8.52 -34.09 19.75
CA SER A 277 9.28 -34.69 18.65
C SER A 277 8.44 -34.95 17.39
N ASN A 278 7.13 -35.18 17.58
CA ASN A 278 6.16 -35.49 16.53
C ASN A 278 5.55 -34.24 15.86
N GLN A 279 5.81 -33.02 16.35
CA GLN A 279 5.36 -31.81 15.70
C GLN A 279 6.23 -31.51 14.48
N SER A 280 5.63 -31.61 13.28
CA SER A 280 6.28 -31.41 11.99
C SER A 280 6.50 -29.93 11.64
N HIS A 281 5.74 -29.01 12.23
CA HIS A 281 5.80 -27.60 11.91
C HIS A 281 6.99 -26.88 12.56
N LYS A 282 7.63 -26.03 11.79
CA LYS A 282 8.79 -25.22 12.19
C LYS A 282 8.53 -23.75 11.82
N VAL A 283 9.18 -22.83 12.51
CA VAL A 283 9.22 -21.43 12.05
C VAL A 283 10.20 -21.32 10.89
N MET A 284 9.79 -20.75 9.78
CA MET A 284 10.63 -20.55 8.59
C MET A 284 11.93 -19.84 8.94
N LYS A 285 13.03 -20.28 8.37
CA LYS A 285 14.33 -19.63 8.46
C LYS A 285 14.67 -18.99 7.12
N PHE A 286 15.10 -17.73 7.17
CA PHE A 286 15.49 -16.95 6.00
C PHE A 286 16.98 -16.64 6.04
N GLN A 287 17.61 -16.51 4.87
CA GLN A 287 19.02 -16.14 4.77
C GLN A 287 19.24 -14.68 5.15
N VAL A 288 18.32 -13.82 4.74
CA VAL A 288 18.35 -12.37 4.98
C VAL A 288 16.98 -11.86 5.44
N LEU A 289 16.97 -10.72 6.14
CA LEU A 289 15.73 -10.08 6.64
C LEU A 289 14.76 -9.74 5.52
N GLN A 290 15.26 -9.31 4.34
CA GLN A 290 14.43 -8.95 3.19
C GLN A 290 13.58 -10.14 2.71
N ALA A 291 14.12 -11.36 2.75
CA ALA A 291 13.38 -12.56 2.39
C ALA A 291 12.19 -12.83 3.35
N SER A 292 12.38 -12.57 4.66
CA SER A 292 11.30 -12.66 5.64
C SER A 292 10.20 -11.61 5.41
N VAL A 293 10.59 -10.36 5.09
CA VAL A 293 9.63 -9.30 4.74
C VAL A 293 8.84 -9.70 3.49
N ARG A 294 9.51 -10.16 2.44
CA ARG A 294 8.87 -10.62 1.20
C ARG A 294 7.90 -11.78 1.44
N ALA A 295 8.31 -12.76 2.23
CA ALA A 295 7.46 -13.89 2.59
C ALA A 295 6.20 -13.44 3.36
N TYR A 296 6.34 -12.51 4.30
CA TYR A 296 5.20 -11.93 5.02
C TYR A 296 4.23 -11.22 4.07
N PHE A 297 4.72 -10.36 3.18
CA PHE A 297 3.87 -9.69 2.19
C PHE A 297 3.17 -10.70 1.28
N ARG A 298 3.88 -11.73 0.84
CA ARG A 298 3.32 -12.82 0.04
C ARG A 298 2.22 -13.56 0.78
N ASN A 299 2.43 -13.87 2.06
CA ASN A 299 1.45 -14.54 2.91
C ASN A 299 0.15 -13.74 3.02
N LEU A 300 0.20 -12.46 3.43
CA LEU A 300 -1.01 -11.62 3.51
C LEU A 300 -1.71 -11.46 2.16
N ASN A 301 -0.94 -11.46 1.08
CA ASN A 301 -1.44 -11.27 -0.27
C ASN A 301 -2.00 -12.55 -0.92
N THR A 302 -1.73 -13.74 -0.37
CA THR A 302 -2.11 -15.00 -1.03
C THR A 302 -2.95 -15.92 -0.14
N HIS A 303 -2.62 -16.06 1.15
CA HIS A 303 -3.24 -17.03 2.03
C HIS A 303 -4.75 -16.80 2.20
N SER A 304 -5.54 -17.89 2.29
CA SER A 304 -7.00 -17.86 2.36
C SER A 304 -7.52 -17.09 3.57
N SER A 305 -6.91 -17.24 4.72
CA SER A 305 -7.26 -16.53 5.96
C SER A 305 -7.29 -15.01 5.83
N TYR A 306 -6.52 -14.44 4.90
CA TYR A 306 -6.47 -12.98 4.71
C TYR A 306 -7.30 -12.49 3.52
N ARG A 307 -8.32 -13.28 3.10
CA ARG A 307 -9.20 -12.89 2.00
C ARG A 307 -9.94 -11.59 2.29
N ASP A 308 -10.51 -11.45 3.48
CA ASP A 308 -11.30 -10.28 3.83
C ASP A 308 -10.42 -9.05 4.06
N PHE A 309 -9.21 -9.22 4.57
CA PHE A 309 -8.17 -8.18 4.56
C PHE A 309 -7.94 -7.63 3.15
N ARG A 310 -7.78 -8.51 2.16
CA ARG A 310 -7.57 -8.11 0.76
C ARG A 310 -8.79 -7.45 0.14
N LYS A 311 -10.01 -7.94 0.44
CA LYS A 311 -11.26 -7.33 -0.03
C LYS A 311 -11.44 -5.93 0.52
N PHE A 312 -11.23 -5.75 1.83
CA PHE A 312 -11.32 -4.43 2.46
C PHE A 312 -10.30 -3.45 1.85
N ARG A 313 -9.05 -3.90 1.68
CA ARG A 313 -8.01 -3.11 1.02
C ARG A 313 -8.39 -2.74 -0.42
N ALA A 314 -8.93 -3.67 -1.19
CA ALA A 314 -9.36 -3.42 -2.56
C ALA A 314 -10.52 -2.40 -2.62
N ALA A 315 -11.51 -2.51 -1.71
CA ALA A 315 -12.61 -1.56 -1.62
C ALA A 315 -12.11 -0.13 -1.31
N ALA A 316 -11.16 0.02 -0.38
CA ALA A 316 -10.54 1.31 -0.11
C ALA A 316 -9.84 1.89 -1.35
N ARG A 317 -9.14 1.03 -2.14
CA ARG A 317 -8.51 1.47 -3.40
C ARG A 317 -9.55 1.90 -4.46
N ASP A 318 -10.64 1.17 -4.59
CA ASP A 318 -11.69 1.48 -5.57
C ASP A 318 -12.44 2.77 -5.19
N ASN A 319 -12.50 3.11 -3.90
CA ASN A 319 -13.01 4.38 -3.38
C ASN A 319 -11.98 5.53 -3.41
N ASN A 320 -10.74 5.29 -3.87
CA ASN A 320 -9.62 6.24 -3.80
C ASN A 320 -9.28 6.69 -2.36
N GLU A 321 -9.55 5.84 -1.38
CA GLU A 321 -9.21 6.08 0.02
C GLU A 321 -7.77 5.67 0.32
N LYS A 322 -7.16 6.35 1.30
CA LYS A 322 -5.87 5.90 1.84
C LYS A 322 -6.06 4.62 2.62
N LEU A 323 -5.10 3.70 2.50
CA LEU A 323 -5.10 2.48 3.31
C LEU A 323 -4.89 2.85 4.78
N ASP A 324 -5.86 2.51 5.62
CA ASP A 324 -5.77 2.71 7.07
C ASP A 324 -5.32 1.44 7.78
N SER A 325 -4.15 1.49 8.40
CA SER A 325 -3.57 0.36 9.12
C SER A 325 -4.38 -0.13 10.31
N LEU A 326 -5.11 0.79 10.98
CA LEU A 326 -5.94 0.42 12.14
C LEU A 326 -7.18 -0.37 11.71
N SER A 327 -7.83 0.05 10.62
CA SER A 327 -8.97 -0.67 10.05
C SER A 327 -8.55 -2.00 9.42
N LEU A 328 -7.41 -2.03 8.74
CA LEU A 328 -6.88 -3.27 8.16
C LEU A 328 -6.43 -4.28 9.22
N ALA A 329 -5.98 -3.81 10.39
CA ALA A 329 -5.61 -4.70 11.50
C ALA A 329 -6.77 -5.57 11.97
N ASP A 330 -8.03 -5.12 11.87
CA ASP A 330 -9.22 -5.88 12.27
C ASP A 330 -9.39 -7.19 11.50
N TYR A 331 -8.86 -7.28 10.29
CA TYR A 331 -8.93 -8.45 9.42
C TYR A 331 -7.70 -9.39 9.55
N LEU A 332 -6.96 -9.27 10.64
CA LEU A 332 -5.82 -10.14 10.97
C LEU A 332 -6.06 -11.00 12.22
N ASP A 333 -7.30 -11.21 12.58
CA ASP A 333 -7.70 -12.03 13.72
C ASP A 333 -7.27 -13.50 13.56
N GLU A 334 -7.24 -14.02 12.34
CA GLU A 334 -6.73 -15.36 12.04
C GLU A 334 -5.18 -15.47 11.99
N TYR A 335 -4.46 -14.37 12.20
CA TYR A 335 -2.99 -14.40 12.19
C TYR A 335 -2.40 -15.09 13.43
N ALA A 336 -3.09 -15.03 14.54
CA ALA A 336 -2.68 -15.68 15.78
C ALA A 336 -3.87 -16.33 16.50
N ALA A 337 -3.63 -17.39 17.24
CA ALA A 337 -4.65 -18.11 17.99
C ALA A 337 -5.45 -17.24 18.99
N THR A 338 -4.93 -16.07 19.34
CA THR A 338 -5.60 -15.11 20.26
C THR A 338 -6.65 -14.25 19.57
N GLY A 339 -6.84 -14.37 18.25
CA GLY A 339 -7.91 -13.72 17.49
C GLY A 339 -7.96 -12.20 17.70
N VAL A 340 -9.12 -11.68 18.08
CA VAL A 340 -9.35 -10.23 18.27
C VAL A 340 -8.36 -9.58 19.25
N LYS A 341 -7.88 -10.30 20.28
CA LYS A 341 -6.85 -9.77 21.19
C LYS A 341 -5.56 -9.45 20.45
N TYR A 342 -5.23 -10.23 19.41
CA TYR A 342 -4.05 -9.95 18.56
C TYR A 342 -4.23 -8.62 17.82
N THR A 343 -5.38 -8.39 17.20
CA THR A 343 -5.65 -7.17 16.44
C THR A 343 -5.66 -5.93 17.33
N GLU A 344 -6.19 -6.03 18.54
CA GLU A 344 -6.15 -4.96 19.56
C GLU A 344 -4.71 -4.62 19.97
N ILE A 345 -3.84 -5.63 20.14
CA ILE A 345 -2.42 -5.44 20.45
C ILE A 345 -1.72 -4.72 19.30
N LEU A 346 -1.98 -5.10 18.05
CA LEU A 346 -1.42 -4.40 16.87
C LEU A 346 -1.82 -2.93 16.87
N LYS A 347 -3.11 -2.62 17.04
CA LYS A 347 -3.61 -1.26 17.11
C LYS A 347 -2.97 -0.46 18.25
N LYS A 348 -2.77 -1.09 19.41
CA LYS A 348 -2.07 -0.47 20.55
C LYS A 348 -0.61 -0.17 20.20
N ILE A 349 0.12 -1.10 19.57
CA ILE A 349 1.51 -0.89 19.14
C ILE A 349 1.58 0.26 18.12
N ILE A 350 0.69 0.31 17.13
CA ILE A 350 0.62 1.38 16.14
C ILE A 350 0.45 2.73 16.81
N LYS A 351 -0.54 2.86 17.70
CA LYS A 351 -0.86 4.11 18.40
C LYS A 351 0.26 4.55 19.34
N GLN A 352 0.74 3.66 20.22
CA GLN A 352 1.74 3.99 21.25
C GLN A 352 3.10 4.39 20.69
N ASN A 353 3.44 3.93 19.49
CA ASN A 353 4.73 4.23 18.88
C ASN A 353 4.61 5.20 17.68
N SER A 354 3.42 5.81 17.50
CA SER A 354 3.13 6.74 16.38
C SER A 354 3.56 6.18 15.02
N LEU A 355 3.26 4.88 14.77
CA LEU A 355 3.76 4.20 13.58
C LEU A 355 3.11 4.70 12.29
N LYS A 356 1.89 5.27 12.37
CA LYS A 356 1.22 5.88 11.21
C LYS A 356 2.02 7.02 10.57
N ASP A 357 2.94 7.62 11.31
CA ASP A 357 3.86 8.62 10.76
C ASP A 357 4.72 8.07 9.62
N PHE A 358 4.87 6.74 9.53
CA PHE A 358 5.65 6.06 8.50
C PHE A 358 4.82 5.58 7.30
N ASP A 359 3.48 5.69 7.30
CA ASP A 359 2.65 5.20 6.20
C ASP A 359 2.83 6.00 4.90
N ASP A 360 3.19 7.29 5.00
CA ASP A 360 3.41 8.19 3.86
C ASP A 360 4.91 8.41 3.51
N VAL A 361 5.83 7.67 4.16
CA VAL A 361 7.27 7.85 3.90
C VAL A 361 7.69 7.17 2.59
N LYS A 362 8.74 7.70 1.98
CA LYS A 362 9.30 7.20 0.72
C LYS A 362 10.76 6.82 0.90
N LEU A 363 11.15 5.70 0.31
CA LEU A 363 12.54 5.31 0.21
C LEU A 363 13.25 6.20 -0.82
N LEU A 364 14.38 6.78 -0.45
CA LEU A 364 15.22 7.50 -1.41
C LEU A 364 15.80 6.53 -2.44
N PRO A 365 15.96 6.94 -3.69
CA PRO A 365 16.60 6.11 -4.71
C PRO A 365 18.03 5.75 -4.25
N ASN A 366 18.41 4.51 -4.48
CA ASN A 366 19.79 4.11 -4.29
C ASN A 366 20.67 4.79 -5.35
N SER A 367 21.75 5.48 -4.96
CA SER A 367 22.66 6.16 -5.87
C SER A 367 23.28 5.23 -6.92
N GLU A 368 23.42 3.94 -6.62
CA GLU A 368 23.88 2.92 -7.56
C GLU A 368 22.83 2.56 -8.64
N LEU A 369 21.53 2.59 -8.29
CA LEU A 369 20.45 2.41 -9.28
C LEU A 369 20.38 3.57 -10.25
N ILE A 370 20.66 4.79 -9.82
CA ILE A 370 20.68 5.98 -10.68
C ILE A 370 21.84 5.86 -11.70
N LYS A 371 23.00 5.32 -11.30
CA LYS A 371 24.14 5.09 -12.21
C LYS A 371 23.87 4.02 -13.27
N LYS A 372 22.89 3.12 -13.07
CA LYS A 372 22.50 2.10 -14.07
C LYS A 372 21.41 2.57 -15.03
N ILE A 373 20.78 3.73 -14.78
CA ILE A 373 19.68 4.29 -15.59
C ILE A 373 20.17 5.45 -16.47
N ILE A 374 21.33 6.03 -16.13
CA ILE A 374 22.06 7.03 -16.95
C ILE A 374 23.13 6.31 -17.76
#